data_ac5e40270ad9ee455532551f3c33f572
#
_entry.id   ac5e40270ad9ee455532551f3c33f572
#
_cell.length_a   1.000
_cell.length_b   1.000
_cell.length_c   1.000
_cell.angle_alpha   90.00
_cell.angle_beta   90.00
_cell.angle_gamma   90.00
#
_symmetry.space_group_name_H-M   'P 1'
#
loop_
_entity.id
_entity.type
_entity.pdbx_description
1 polymer ?
#
loop_
_entity_poly.entity_id
_entity_poly.type
_entity_poly.pdbx_seq_one_letter_code
_entity_poly.pdbx_strand_id
1 'polypeptide(L)'
;PSMLASYPLLLSVGHDEYWSGPMRDTVEGFIARGGNVAFFSGNTSFWQVRLEDHSAQGPAASMVGYKGQFKRDPVFDTDGVAELTSIWSDHLIGRPENHMTGVSFSRGGYHRIGKRVTNGAGGYTIHRPDHWMFDGTGLGYGDVLGAGATIVGYECDGCDFTVRDGLPYPTGSDGTPDSFVILGTAPAAHFTRTTAARPPAPNEPAEDEFIAARLFGTRDPAAVERISHGHAVLGSYTSPAGGTVVTSGCTDWAHGLAGRDAQVERITANVLERLG
;
A
#
# COMPACT_ATOMS: atom_id res chain seq x y z
N PRO A 1 -5.57 -20.65 -6.79
CA PRO A 1 -6.97 -20.20 -6.57
C PRO A 1 -7.77 -21.12 -5.65
N SER A 2 -7.57 -22.45 -5.74
CA SER A 2 -8.34 -23.41 -4.92
C SER A 2 -7.97 -23.38 -3.43
N MET A 3 -6.72 -23.04 -3.10
CA MET A 3 -6.26 -23.00 -1.70
C MET A 3 -7.00 -21.95 -0.87
N LEU A 4 -7.23 -20.74 -1.40
CA LEU A 4 -7.93 -19.66 -0.68
C LEU A 4 -9.44 -19.94 -0.49
N ALA A 5 -10.04 -20.81 -1.30
CA ALA A 5 -11.48 -21.07 -1.25
C ALA A 5 -11.94 -21.68 0.09
N SER A 6 -11.04 -22.25 0.88
CA SER A 6 -11.35 -22.86 2.19
C SER A 6 -11.19 -21.90 3.37
N TYR A 7 -10.77 -20.66 3.13
CA TYR A 7 -10.52 -19.69 4.17
C TYR A 7 -11.45 -18.47 4.02
N PRO A 8 -12.02 -17.96 5.11
CA PRO A 8 -12.84 -16.75 5.08
C PRO A 8 -11.99 -15.48 4.97
N LEU A 9 -10.75 -15.52 5.48
CA LEU A 9 -9.85 -14.37 5.59
C LEU A 9 -8.44 -14.74 5.14
N LEU A 10 -7.84 -13.86 4.32
CA LEU A 10 -6.42 -13.83 3.99
C LEU A 10 -5.74 -12.70 4.77
N LEU A 11 -4.59 -12.99 5.38
CA LEU A 11 -3.76 -12.00 6.05
C LEU A 11 -2.45 -11.79 5.27
N SER A 12 -2.10 -10.53 5.02
CA SER A 12 -0.77 -10.08 4.63
C SER A 12 -0.19 -9.25 5.78
N VAL A 13 1.05 -9.52 6.20
CA VAL A 13 1.62 -8.91 7.40
C VAL A 13 3.06 -8.45 7.15
N GLY A 14 3.37 -7.22 7.54
CA GLY A 14 4.71 -6.65 7.49
C GLY A 14 5.05 -5.99 6.14
N HIS A 15 6.14 -6.38 5.50
CA HIS A 15 6.62 -5.82 4.24
C HIS A 15 6.30 -6.79 3.09
N ASP A 16 5.37 -6.47 2.20
CA ASP A 16 4.83 -7.38 1.19
C ASP A 16 4.90 -6.78 -0.23
N GLU A 17 6.11 -6.49 -0.68
CA GLU A 17 6.43 -5.60 -1.78
C GLU A 17 6.37 -6.25 -3.18
N TYR A 18 6.68 -7.56 -3.28
CA TYR A 18 6.95 -8.22 -4.57
C TYR A 18 5.84 -9.19 -4.95
N TRP A 19 5.00 -8.83 -5.91
CA TRP A 19 3.89 -9.64 -6.36
C TRP A 19 3.96 -9.96 -7.86
N SER A 20 3.72 -11.21 -8.21
CA SER A 20 3.54 -11.60 -9.62
C SER A 20 2.08 -11.42 -10.06
N GLY A 21 1.86 -11.37 -11.38
CA GLY A 21 0.51 -11.32 -11.97
C GLY A 21 -0.41 -12.41 -11.40
N PRO A 22 -0.02 -13.71 -11.44
CA PRO A 22 -0.83 -14.79 -10.87
C PRO A 22 -1.12 -14.68 -9.37
N MET A 23 -0.20 -14.11 -8.56
CA MET A 23 -0.48 -13.84 -7.14
C MET A 23 -1.61 -12.81 -7.01
N ARG A 24 -1.49 -11.70 -7.72
CA ARG A 24 -2.51 -10.65 -7.75
C ARG A 24 -3.87 -11.15 -8.22
N ASP A 25 -3.90 -11.88 -9.34
CA ASP A 25 -5.12 -12.47 -9.88
C ASP A 25 -5.81 -13.40 -8.88
N THR A 26 -5.00 -14.12 -8.11
CA THR A 26 -5.52 -15.04 -7.07
C THR A 26 -6.21 -14.28 -5.95
N VAL A 27 -5.59 -13.22 -5.44
CA VAL A 27 -6.14 -12.43 -4.32
C VAL A 27 -7.29 -11.54 -4.77
N GLU A 28 -7.15 -10.83 -5.90
CA GLU A 28 -8.26 -10.04 -6.48
C GLU A 28 -9.47 -10.93 -6.79
N GLY A 29 -9.23 -12.13 -7.36
CA GLY A 29 -10.29 -13.11 -7.57
C GLY A 29 -10.90 -13.67 -6.28
N PHE A 30 -10.15 -13.75 -5.18
CA PHE A 30 -10.68 -14.11 -3.87
C PHE A 30 -11.61 -13.02 -3.33
N ILE A 31 -11.19 -11.75 -3.38
CA ILE A 31 -12.02 -10.58 -3.00
C ILE A 31 -13.29 -10.50 -3.86
N ALA A 32 -13.15 -10.69 -5.17
CA ALA A 32 -14.28 -10.64 -6.12
C ALA A 32 -15.33 -11.72 -5.89
N ARG A 33 -15.01 -12.80 -5.18
CA ARG A 33 -15.94 -13.86 -4.77
C ARG A 33 -16.44 -13.71 -3.32
N GLY A 34 -16.19 -12.57 -2.67
CA GLY A 34 -16.65 -12.31 -1.31
C GLY A 34 -15.69 -12.72 -0.21
N GLY A 35 -14.44 -13.10 -0.54
CA GLY A 35 -13.40 -13.38 0.45
C GLY A 35 -12.90 -12.10 1.11
N ASN A 36 -12.52 -12.19 2.38
CA ASN A 36 -12.00 -11.07 3.16
C ASN A 36 -10.48 -11.02 3.12
N VAL A 37 -9.91 -9.81 3.11
CA VAL A 37 -8.45 -9.64 3.21
C VAL A 37 -8.11 -8.56 4.23
N ALA A 38 -7.13 -8.82 5.08
CA ALA A 38 -6.53 -7.82 5.94
C ALA A 38 -5.05 -7.64 5.61
N PHE A 39 -4.73 -6.51 5.01
CA PHE A 39 -3.37 -6.05 4.77
C PHE A 39 -2.87 -5.29 6.00
N PHE A 40 -2.33 -6.03 6.98
CA PHE A 40 -1.53 -5.47 8.08
C PHE A 40 -0.08 -5.29 7.61
N SER A 41 0.07 -4.73 6.44
CA SER A 41 1.30 -4.59 5.68
C SER A 41 1.43 -3.20 5.07
N GLY A 42 2.62 -2.89 4.60
CA GLY A 42 2.91 -1.69 3.83
C GLY A 42 3.85 -1.99 2.67
N ASN A 43 3.96 -1.02 1.77
CA ASN A 43 4.57 -1.17 0.46
C ASN A 43 4.00 -2.39 -0.29
N THR A 44 2.69 -2.60 -0.08
CA THR A 44 1.99 -3.83 -0.46
C THR A 44 1.80 -3.90 -1.95
N SER A 45 2.32 -4.99 -2.57
CA SER A 45 2.18 -5.23 -4.02
C SER A 45 2.76 -4.07 -4.87
N PHE A 46 3.88 -3.49 -4.45
CA PHE A 46 4.44 -2.32 -5.16
C PHE A 46 5.14 -2.71 -6.46
N TRP A 47 6.05 -3.72 -6.41
CA TRP A 47 6.77 -4.18 -7.58
C TRP A 47 6.10 -5.38 -8.23
N GLN A 48 5.82 -5.27 -9.54
CA GLN A 48 5.52 -6.43 -10.35
C GLN A 48 6.81 -7.24 -10.56
N VAL A 49 6.72 -8.55 -10.31
CA VAL A 49 7.78 -9.51 -10.61
C VAL A 49 7.23 -10.63 -11.50
N ARG A 50 8.09 -11.27 -12.26
CA ARG A 50 7.78 -12.51 -12.96
C ARG A 50 8.44 -13.70 -12.28
N LEU A 51 7.71 -14.80 -12.22
CA LEU A 51 8.24 -16.08 -11.79
C LEU A 51 8.52 -16.91 -13.06
N GLU A 52 9.77 -17.22 -13.30
CA GLU A 52 10.24 -17.86 -14.54
C GLU A 52 10.90 -19.23 -14.24
N ASP A 53 11.33 -19.94 -15.30
CA ASP A 53 11.98 -21.23 -15.21
C ASP A 53 11.14 -22.31 -14.54
N HIS A 54 9.83 -22.35 -14.87
CA HIS A 54 8.95 -23.42 -14.43
C HIS A 54 9.38 -24.74 -15.06
N SER A 55 9.87 -25.67 -14.26
CA SER A 55 10.02 -27.06 -14.71
C SER A 55 8.66 -27.75 -14.74
N ALA A 56 8.49 -28.76 -15.59
CA ALA A 56 7.25 -29.56 -15.62
C ALA A 56 6.92 -30.26 -14.29
N GLN A 57 7.83 -30.23 -13.33
CA GLN A 57 7.79 -30.97 -12.07
C GLN A 57 8.00 -30.12 -10.81
N GLY A 58 8.08 -28.77 -10.92
CA GLY A 58 8.39 -27.92 -9.78
C GLY A 58 7.94 -26.46 -9.90
N PRO A 59 8.03 -25.71 -8.81
CA PRO A 59 7.76 -24.27 -8.80
C PRO A 59 8.76 -23.51 -9.68
N ALA A 60 8.46 -22.24 -9.99
CA ALA A 60 9.39 -21.34 -10.64
C ALA A 60 10.73 -21.30 -9.89
N ALA A 61 11.84 -21.38 -10.62
CA ALA A 61 13.18 -21.38 -10.07
C ALA A 61 13.75 -19.97 -9.93
N SER A 62 13.20 -18.99 -10.65
CA SER A 62 13.71 -17.63 -10.72
C SER A 62 12.60 -16.59 -10.47
N MET A 63 12.90 -15.57 -9.70
CA MET A 63 12.10 -14.36 -9.59
C MET A 63 12.83 -13.23 -10.33
N VAL A 64 12.18 -12.64 -11.32
CA VAL A 64 12.73 -11.60 -12.17
C VAL A 64 12.12 -10.25 -11.82
N GLY A 65 12.98 -9.24 -11.59
CA GLY A 65 12.57 -7.88 -11.31
C GLY A 65 13.62 -6.86 -11.75
N TYR A 66 13.34 -6.10 -12.80
CA TYR A 66 14.23 -5.04 -13.29
C TYR A 66 14.07 -3.71 -12.53
N LYS A 67 12.91 -3.48 -11.91
CA LYS A 67 12.62 -2.31 -11.05
C LYS A 67 12.95 -0.98 -11.77
N GLY A 68 13.83 -0.17 -11.20
CA GLY A 68 14.27 1.09 -11.80
C GLY A 68 15.00 0.93 -13.14
N GLN A 69 15.45 -0.28 -13.50
CA GLN A 69 16.05 -0.60 -14.79
C GLN A 69 15.06 -1.22 -15.79
N PHE A 70 13.77 -0.98 -15.63
CA PHE A 70 12.67 -1.57 -16.40
C PHE A 70 12.87 -1.53 -17.93
N LYS A 71 13.59 -0.53 -18.47
CA LYS A 71 13.92 -0.46 -19.90
C LYS A 71 14.83 -1.60 -20.40
N ARG A 72 15.46 -2.33 -19.49
CA ARG A 72 16.28 -3.52 -19.81
C ARG A 72 15.46 -4.80 -19.75
N ASP A 73 14.22 -4.74 -19.27
CA ASP A 73 13.31 -5.87 -19.26
C ASP A 73 12.97 -6.26 -20.71
N PRO A 74 13.14 -7.53 -21.12
CA PRO A 74 12.85 -7.98 -22.49
C PRO A 74 11.43 -7.71 -22.97
N VAL A 75 10.45 -7.52 -22.07
CA VAL A 75 9.05 -7.20 -22.42
C VAL A 75 8.82 -5.71 -22.62
N PHE A 76 9.79 -4.85 -22.30
CA PHE A 76 9.69 -3.42 -22.54
C PHE A 76 9.55 -3.12 -24.03
N ASP A 77 8.67 -2.22 -24.42
CA ASP A 77 8.33 -1.87 -25.81
C ASP A 77 7.81 -3.05 -26.66
N THR A 78 7.21 -4.06 -26.04
CA THR A 78 6.54 -5.18 -26.72
C THR A 78 5.06 -5.27 -26.36
N ASP A 79 4.32 -6.16 -27.04
CA ASP A 79 2.92 -6.47 -26.68
C ASP A 79 2.80 -7.12 -25.29
N GLY A 80 3.90 -7.61 -24.71
CA GLY A 80 3.99 -8.16 -23.37
C GLY A 80 4.21 -7.13 -22.25
N VAL A 81 4.14 -5.82 -22.52
CA VAL A 81 4.44 -4.74 -21.59
C VAL A 81 3.60 -4.76 -20.31
N ALA A 82 2.44 -5.41 -20.31
CA ALA A 82 1.62 -5.62 -19.10
C ALA A 82 2.32 -6.49 -18.04
N GLU A 83 3.34 -7.28 -18.43
CA GLU A 83 4.19 -8.10 -17.55
C GLU A 83 5.52 -7.41 -17.21
N LEU A 84 5.65 -6.11 -17.49
CA LEU A 84 6.85 -5.32 -17.20
C LEU A 84 7.14 -5.34 -15.71
N THR A 85 8.38 -5.67 -15.33
CA THR A 85 8.77 -5.71 -13.90
C THR A 85 9.17 -4.31 -13.41
N SER A 86 8.19 -3.42 -13.41
CA SER A 86 8.16 -2.08 -12.84
C SER A 86 7.19 -2.02 -11.66
N ILE A 87 6.83 -0.83 -11.17
CA ILE A 87 5.76 -0.68 -10.17
C ILE A 87 4.41 -1.03 -10.79
N TRP A 88 3.52 -1.64 -10.03
CA TRP A 88 2.19 -2.03 -10.53
C TRP A 88 1.35 -0.85 -11.00
N SER A 89 1.51 0.31 -10.37
CA SER A 89 0.89 1.57 -10.76
C SER A 89 1.53 2.27 -11.96
N ASP A 90 2.53 1.63 -12.62
CA ASP A 90 3.14 2.15 -13.84
C ASP A 90 2.09 2.35 -14.93
N HIS A 91 2.08 3.54 -15.57
CA HIS A 91 1.15 3.87 -16.66
C HIS A 91 1.20 2.90 -17.85
N LEU A 92 2.32 2.17 -18.02
CA LEU A 92 2.47 1.14 -19.05
C LEU A 92 1.77 -0.18 -18.65
N ILE A 93 1.65 -0.45 -17.36
CA ILE A 93 0.98 -1.64 -16.80
C ILE A 93 -0.50 -1.34 -16.57
N GLY A 94 -0.81 -0.17 -16.01
CA GLY A 94 -2.18 0.31 -15.83
C GLY A 94 -3.00 -0.46 -14.79
N ARG A 95 -2.34 -1.08 -13.79
CA ARG A 95 -3.00 -1.90 -12.76
C ARG A 95 -2.52 -1.49 -11.37
N PRO A 96 -2.88 -0.29 -10.88
CA PRO A 96 -2.41 0.18 -9.58
C PRO A 96 -2.87 -0.73 -8.43
N GLU A 97 -2.07 -0.78 -7.38
CA GLU A 97 -2.31 -1.56 -6.16
C GLU A 97 -3.61 -1.15 -5.49
N ASN A 98 -3.96 0.14 -5.61
CA ASN A 98 -5.16 0.74 -5.06
C ASN A 98 -6.45 -0.03 -5.42
N HIS A 99 -6.52 -0.64 -6.60
CA HIS A 99 -7.67 -1.48 -7.00
C HIS A 99 -7.92 -2.64 -6.02
N MET A 100 -6.84 -3.19 -5.43
CA MET A 100 -6.91 -4.35 -4.53
C MET A 100 -6.84 -3.94 -3.06
N THR A 101 -5.89 -3.09 -2.70
CA THR A 101 -5.60 -2.73 -1.30
C THR A 101 -6.35 -1.49 -0.83
N GLY A 102 -6.83 -0.65 -1.75
CA GLY A 102 -7.35 0.70 -1.50
C GLY A 102 -6.27 1.77 -1.38
N VAL A 103 -5.01 1.39 -1.31
CA VAL A 103 -3.85 2.28 -1.09
C VAL A 103 -2.65 1.84 -1.93
N SER A 104 -1.62 2.69 -2.04
CA SER A 104 -0.37 2.41 -2.76
C SER A 104 0.79 3.15 -2.12
N PHE A 105 1.97 2.56 -2.14
CA PHE A 105 3.21 3.23 -1.74
C PHE A 105 3.47 4.48 -2.59
N SER A 106 3.07 4.48 -3.86
CA SER A 106 3.19 5.64 -4.75
C SER A 106 2.47 6.89 -4.24
N ARG A 107 1.47 6.74 -3.35
CA ARG A 107 0.70 7.82 -2.72
C ARG A 107 1.04 8.00 -1.24
N GLY A 108 1.91 7.13 -0.74
CA GLY A 108 2.42 7.12 0.62
C GLY A 108 3.85 7.62 0.69
N GLY A 109 4.79 6.69 0.75
CA GLY A 109 6.22 6.95 0.94
C GLY A 109 6.67 6.59 2.35
N TYR A 110 7.52 7.40 2.95
CA TYR A 110 8.08 7.16 4.28
C TYR A 110 7.51 8.13 5.30
N HIS A 111 7.08 7.62 6.44
CA HIS A 111 6.68 8.47 7.57
C HIS A 111 7.91 8.88 8.39
N ARG A 112 8.81 7.92 8.68
CA ARG A 112 9.98 8.15 9.54
C ARG A 112 11.17 7.32 9.13
N ILE A 113 12.24 7.96 8.71
CA ILE A 113 13.54 7.31 8.46
C ILE A 113 14.64 8.09 9.16
N GLY A 114 14.96 7.66 10.38
CA GLY A 114 15.99 8.30 11.18
C GLY A 114 15.78 9.81 11.30
N LYS A 115 16.82 10.59 10.92
CA LYS A 115 16.73 12.07 10.91
C LYS A 115 16.35 12.66 9.55
N ARG A 116 16.14 11.84 8.51
CA ARG A 116 15.94 12.30 7.14
C ARG A 116 14.50 12.62 6.81
N VAL A 117 13.62 11.75 7.27
CA VAL A 117 12.17 11.93 7.14
C VAL A 117 11.58 11.77 8.53
N THR A 118 10.92 12.81 9.02
CA THR A 118 10.27 12.81 10.32
C THR A 118 8.99 13.61 10.18
N ASN A 119 7.89 12.92 9.84
CA ASN A 119 6.64 13.56 9.44
C ASN A 119 5.57 13.60 10.52
N GLY A 120 5.80 13.08 11.71
CA GLY A 120 4.79 13.10 12.74
C GLY A 120 5.06 12.18 13.92
N ALA A 121 3.99 11.81 14.62
CA ALA A 121 4.05 11.11 15.90
C ALA A 121 4.32 9.59 15.79
N GLY A 122 4.32 9.00 14.61
CA GLY A 122 4.47 7.54 14.41
C GLY A 122 3.17 6.77 14.60
N GLY A 123 2.03 7.44 14.47
CA GLY A 123 0.68 6.87 14.60
C GLY A 123 -0.32 7.55 13.69
N TYR A 124 -1.53 6.99 13.60
CA TYR A 124 -2.61 7.51 12.76
C TYR A 124 -3.48 8.52 13.53
N THR A 125 -3.72 9.69 12.95
CA THR A 125 -4.81 10.56 13.38
C THR A 125 -6.13 9.95 12.94
N ILE A 126 -7.03 9.65 13.88
CA ILE A 126 -8.30 8.97 13.63
C ILE A 126 -9.36 9.97 13.16
N HIS A 127 -10.08 9.61 12.09
CA HIS A 127 -11.12 10.44 11.48
C HIS A 127 -12.54 9.89 11.69
N ARG A 128 -12.71 8.57 11.81
CA ARG A 128 -14.02 7.91 11.91
C ARG A 128 -14.05 6.90 13.05
N PRO A 129 -14.08 7.37 14.32
CA PRO A 129 -14.00 6.51 15.50
C PRO A 129 -15.19 5.55 15.66
N ASP A 130 -16.33 5.85 15.02
CA ASP A 130 -17.53 4.99 15.09
C ASP A 130 -17.46 3.77 14.14
N HIS A 131 -16.37 3.60 13.39
CA HIS A 131 -16.19 2.44 12.55
C HIS A 131 -15.95 1.19 13.39
N TRP A 132 -16.57 0.08 13.02
CA TRP A 132 -16.52 -1.21 13.75
C TRP A 132 -15.10 -1.67 14.14
N MET A 133 -14.08 -1.33 13.35
CA MET A 133 -12.70 -1.66 13.69
C MET A 133 -12.25 -1.07 15.02
N PHE A 134 -12.83 0.04 15.44
CA PHE A 134 -12.48 0.75 16.68
C PHE A 134 -13.38 0.39 17.86
N ASP A 135 -14.29 -0.59 17.70
CA ASP A 135 -15.15 -1.02 18.81
C ASP A 135 -14.32 -1.44 20.02
N GLY A 136 -14.62 -0.84 21.19
CA GLY A 136 -13.94 -1.11 22.45
C GLY A 136 -12.54 -0.52 22.61
N THR A 137 -12.05 0.31 21.66
CA THR A 137 -10.74 1.00 21.78
C THR A 137 -10.79 2.28 22.60
N GLY A 138 -11.96 2.93 22.69
CA GLY A 138 -12.13 4.24 23.30
C GLY A 138 -11.53 5.40 22.50
N LEU A 139 -11.10 5.17 21.25
CA LEU A 139 -10.59 6.22 20.36
C LEU A 139 -11.69 7.20 19.95
N GLY A 140 -11.36 8.48 19.95
CA GLY A 140 -12.18 9.57 19.45
C GLY A 140 -11.63 10.19 18.16
N TYR A 141 -12.41 11.10 17.57
CA TYR A 141 -11.95 11.90 16.41
C TYR A 141 -10.74 12.76 16.82
N GLY A 142 -9.69 12.71 16.02
CA GLY A 142 -8.44 13.44 16.24
C GLY A 142 -7.45 12.74 17.18
N ASP A 143 -7.82 11.65 17.83
CA ASP A 143 -6.88 10.86 18.63
C ASP A 143 -5.79 10.23 17.75
N VAL A 144 -4.64 9.98 18.34
CA VAL A 144 -3.49 9.37 17.64
C VAL A 144 -3.32 7.93 18.10
N LEU A 145 -3.61 7.01 17.19
CA LEU A 145 -3.46 5.56 17.39
C LEU A 145 -2.01 5.12 17.23
N GLY A 146 -1.48 4.37 18.19
CA GLY A 146 -0.27 3.57 18.07
C GLY A 146 1.05 4.35 18.04
N ALA A 147 1.04 5.66 18.35
CA ALA A 147 2.25 6.49 18.34
C ALA A 147 3.35 5.99 19.30
N GLY A 148 2.96 5.48 20.46
CA GLY A 148 3.91 4.94 21.44
C GLY A 148 4.71 3.73 20.93
N ALA A 149 4.13 2.94 20.05
CA ALA A 149 4.76 1.78 19.40
C ALA A 149 5.32 2.10 18.02
N THR A 150 5.09 3.31 17.49
CA THR A 150 5.51 3.72 16.14
C THR A 150 4.96 2.77 15.07
N ILE A 151 3.62 2.56 15.07
CA ILE A 151 2.97 1.67 14.08
C ILE A 151 2.93 2.30 12.68
N VAL A 152 3.17 3.60 12.56
CA VAL A 152 3.45 4.29 11.30
C VAL A 152 4.94 4.67 11.34
N GLY A 153 5.77 3.86 10.75
CA GLY A 153 7.22 3.99 10.86
C GLY A 153 7.91 4.10 9.52
N TYR A 154 8.15 2.98 8.88
CA TYR A 154 9.02 2.90 7.71
C TYR A 154 8.26 3.25 6.43
N GLU A 155 7.80 2.27 5.69
CA GLU A 155 7.12 2.44 4.40
C GLU A 155 5.60 2.44 4.58
N CYS A 156 4.97 3.38 3.91
CA CYS A 156 3.56 3.69 4.08
C CYS A 156 2.85 3.75 2.73
N ASP A 157 1.63 3.23 2.72
CA ASP A 157 0.75 3.25 1.56
C ASP A 157 -0.38 4.26 1.78
N GLY A 158 -0.72 5.00 0.74
CA GLY A 158 -1.75 6.02 0.78
C GLY A 158 -2.65 6.02 -0.44
N CYS A 159 -3.52 7.01 -0.51
CA CYS A 159 -4.38 7.23 -1.67
C CYS A 159 -4.60 8.74 -1.89
N ASP A 160 -5.05 9.09 -3.08
CA ASP A 160 -5.51 10.45 -3.35
C ASP A 160 -6.84 10.70 -2.63
N PHE A 161 -6.91 11.77 -1.83
CA PHE A 161 -8.14 12.14 -1.12
C PHE A 161 -8.34 13.66 -1.04
N THR A 162 -9.57 14.05 -0.78
CA THR A 162 -9.95 15.42 -0.46
C THR A 162 -10.55 15.47 0.94
N VAL A 163 -10.42 16.63 1.61
CA VAL A 163 -11.03 16.82 2.93
C VAL A 163 -12.31 17.64 2.77
N ARG A 164 -13.43 17.13 3.30
CA ARG A 164 -14.73 17.81 3.35
C ARG A 164 -15.28 17.68 4.76
N ASP A 165 -15.68 18.77 5.35
CA ASP A 165 -16.23 18.84 6.72
C ASP A 165 -15.34 18.14 7.77
N GLY A 166 -14.01 18.30 7.63
CA GLY A 166 -13.01 17.68 8.52
C GLY A 166 -12.72 16.22 8.27
N LEU A 167 -13.39 15.56 7.31
CA LEU A 167 -13.21 14.15 7.00
C LEU A 167 -12.52 13.93 5.64
N PRO A 168 -11.55 12.99 5.54
CA PRO A 168 -10.95 12.61 4.27
C PRO A 168 -11.86 11.68 3.47
N TYR A 169 -11.91 11.90 2.14
CA TYR A 169 -12.65 11.08 1.17
C TYR A 169 -11.74 10.77 -0.02
N PRO A 170 -11.64 9.51 -0.44
CA PRO A 170 -10.86 9.16 -1.62
C PRO A 170 -11.41 9.85 -2.86
N THR A 171 -10.53 10.21 -3.79
CA THR A 171 -10.94 10.81 -5.08
C THR A 171 -11.24 9.75 -6.14
N GLY A 172 -10.72 8.53 -5.95
CA GLY A 172 -10.75 7.46 -6.95
C GLY A 172 -9.79 7.66 -8.13
N SER A 173 -9.11 8.81 -8.21
CA SER A 173 -8.25 9.16 -9.36
C SER A 173 -7.02 8.27 -9.52
N ASP A 174 -6.65 7.55 -8.47
CA ASP A 174 -5.51 6.62 -8.38
C ASP A 174 -5.93 5.14 -8.40
N GLY A 175 -7.23 4.87 -8.60
CA GLY A 175 -7.79 3.52 -8.61
C GLY A 175 -8.31 3.04 -7.24
N THR A 176 -8.25 3.88 -6.21
CA THR A 176 -8.88 3.58 -4.91
C THR A 176 -10.39 3.40 -5.10
N PRO A 177 -10.98 2.29 -4.61
CA PRO A 177 -12.42 2.04 -4.75
C PRO A 177 -13.28 3.16 -4.14
N ASP A 178 -14.39 3.51 -4.80
CA ASP A 178 -15.32 4.54 -4.31
C ASP A 178 -15.90 4.20 -2.91
N SER A 179 -15.99 2.91 -2.59
CA SER A 179 -16.46 2.43 -1.29
C SER A 179 -15.37 2.45 -0.20
N PHE A 180 -14.15 2.88 -0.52
CA PHE A 180 -13.06 2.95 0.46
C PHE A 180 -13.31 4.03 1.50
N VAL A 181 -13.26 3.64 2.76
CA VAL A 181 -13.44 4.52 3.92
C VAL A 181 -12.09 4.77 4.58
N ILE A 182 -11.62 6.02 4.55
CA ILE A 182 -10.40 6.43 5.22
C ILE A 182 -10.70 6.61 6.71
N LEU A 183 -10.07 5.80 7.54
CA LEU A 183 -10.29 5.74 8.99
C LEU A 183 -9.25 6.55 9.77
N GLY A 184 -8.02 6.54 9.29
CA GLY A 184 -6.92 7.28 9.88
C GLY A 184 -5.87 7.67 8.86
N THR A 185 -5.14 8.75 9.13
CA THR A 185 -4.05 9.22 8.26
C THR A 185 -2.83 9.62 9.08
N ALA A 186 -1.65 9.48 8.47
CA ALA A 186 -0.42 10.11 8.96
C ALA A 186 0.38 10.66 7.76
N PRO A 187 1.12 11.78 7.90
CA PRO A 187 1.93 12.29 6.80
C PRO A 187 2.99 11.29 6.37
N ALA A 188 3.27 11.21 5.08
CA ALA A 188 4.38 10.46 4.52
C ALA A 188 4.99 11.22 3.33
N ALA A 189 6.20 10.89 2.92
CA ALA A 189 6.85 11.51 1.78
C ALA A 189 7.88 10.58 1.14
N HIS A 190 8.04 10.68 -0.16
CA HIS A 190 9.13 10.02 -0.87
C HIS A 190 10.45 10.76 -0.69
N PHE A 191 11.55 10.07 -0.95
CA PHE A 191 12.85 10.73 -1.01
C PHE A 191 12.94 11.64 -2.23
N THR A 192 13.36 12.86 -1.96
CA THR A 192 13.70 13.88 -2.96
C THR A 192 15.21 13.87 -3.21
N ARG A 193 15.69 14.68 -4.18
CA ARG A 193 17.14 14.89 -4.39
C ARG A 193 17.88 15.37 -3.15
N THR A 194 17.19 16.07 -2.25
CA THR A 194 17.78 16.66 -1.04
C THR A 194 17.64 15.77 0.20
N THR A 195 16.64 14.89 0.26
CA THR A 195 16.41 14.01 1.41
C THR A 195 16.94 12.61 1.22
N ALA A 196 17.29 12.21 0.00
CA ALA A 196 17.86 10.89 -0.28
C ALA A 196 19.17 10.66 0.49
N ALA A 197 19.37 9.44 0.96
CA ALA A 197 20.57 9.04 1.69
C ALA A 197 21.84 9.23 0.87
N ARG A 198 21.76 8.96 -0.41
CA ARG A 198 22.74 9.22 -1.44
C ARG A 198 22.07 10.04 -2.52
N PRO A 199 22.45 11.31 -2.71
CA PRO A 199 21.90 12.11 -3.80
C PRO A 199 22.08 11.37 -5.12
N PRO A 200 21.03 11.28 -5.96
CA PRO A 200 21.15 10.65 -7.27
C PRO A 200 22.10 11.48 -8.17
N ALA A 201 22.73 10.80 -9.12
CA ALA A 201 23.53 11.51 -10.13
C ALA A 201 22.64 12.48 -10.93
N PRO A 202 23.20 13.51 -11.58
CA PRO A 202 22.40 14.52 -12.28
C PRO A 202 21.44 13.96 -13.35
N ASN A 203 21.78 12.82 -13.94
CA ASN A 203 20.98 12.12 -14.95
C ASN A 203 20.09 10.99 -14.39
N GLU A 204 20.24 10.67 -13.09
CA GLU A 204 19.41 9.69 -12.40
C GLU A 204 18.23 10.39 -11.71
N PRO A 205 17.01 9.83 -11.75
CA PRO A 205 15.88 10.37 -11.00
C PRO A 205 16.05 10.17 -9.49
N ALA A 206 15.55 11.10 -8.69
CA ALA A 206 15.22 10.83 -7.31
C ALA A 206 13.98 9.92 -7.24
N GLU A 207 13.63 9.43 -6.05
CA GLU A 207 12.52 8.50 -5.91
C GLU A 207 11.18 9.12 -6.31
N ASP A 208 10.88 10.32 -5.84
CA ASP A 208 9.70 11.10 -6.21
C ASP A 208 9.62 11.35 -7.74
N GLU A 209 10.74 11.69 -8.37
CA GLU A 209 10.83 11.86 -9.82
C GLU A 209 10.64 10.52 -10.56
N PHE A 210 11.17 9.41 -10.03
CA PHE A 210 10.99 8.08 -10.59
C PHE A 210 9.52 7.68 -10.54
N ILE A 211 8.87 7.81 -9.37
CA ILE A 211 7.47 7.47 -9.18
C ILE A 211 6.58 8.33 -10.09
N ALA A 212 6.80 9.64 -10.14
CA ALA A 212 6.06 10.54 -11.04
C ALA A 212 6.18 10.09 -12.50
N ALA A 213 7.40 9.75 -12.95
CA ALA A 213 7.62 9.24 -14.30
C ALA A 213 6.89 7.92 -14.57
N ARG A 214 6.78 7.03 -13.57
CA ARG A 214 6.07 5.74 -13.73
C ARG A 214 4.57 5.91 -13.71
N LEU A 215 4.04 6.78 -12.86
CA LEU A 215 2.59 7.03 -12.78
C LEU A 215 2.05 7.85 -13.96
N PHE A 216 2.77 8.90 -14.36
CA PHE A 216 2.25 9.91 -15.28
C PHE A 216 2.97 9.94 -16.64
N GLY A 217 4.00 9.13 -16.85
CA GLY A 217 4.82 9.16 -18.06
C GLY A 217 5.74 10.39 -18.16
N THR A 218 5.75 11.24 -17.13
CA THR A 218 6.57 12.47 -17.07
C THR A 218 7.07 12.72 -15.66
N ARG A 219 8.15 13.49 -15.55
CA ARG A 219 8.71 13.97 -14.28
C ARG A 219 8.85 15.49 -14.27
N ASP A 220 7.96 16.17 -14.96
CA ASP A 220 7.89 17.62 -14.85
C ASP A 220 7.54 18.05 -13.41
N PRO A 221 7.82 19.31 -13.02
CA PRO A 221 7.61 19.76 -11.65
C PRO A 221 6.18 19.58 -11.14
N ALA A 222 5.17 19.69 -12.00
CA ALA A 222 3.78 19.51 -11.59
C ALA A 222 3.42 18.04 -11.32
N ALA A 223 4.02 17.12 -12.08
CA ALA A 223 3.87 15.68 -11.83
C ALA A 223 4.56 15.24 -10.54
N VAL A 224 5.79 15.75 -10.30
CA VAL A 224 6.54 15.46 -9.07
C VAL A 224 5.82 16.03 -7.84
N GLU A 225 5.28 17.25 -7.91
CA GLU A 225 4.53 17.88 -6.81
C GLU A 225 3.33 17.02 -6.37
N ARG A 226 2.66 16.34 -7.29
CA ARG A 226 1.55 15.41 -6.97
C ARG A 226 1.97 14.19 -6.16
N ILE A 227 3.27 13.90 -6.10
CA ILE A 227 3.85 12.77 -5.34
C ILE A 227 4.49 13.23 -4.03
N SER A 228 4.86 14.51 -3.92
CA SER A 228 5.69 15.03 -2.83
C SER A 228 5.02 14.97 -1.45
N HIS A 229 3.68 14.95 -1.39
CA HIS A 229 2.90 14.99 -0.15
C HIS A 229 2.00 13.76 -0.05
N GLY A 230 2.59 12.65 0.39
CA GLY A 230 1.89 11.40 0.62
C GLY A 230 1.33 11.29 2.04
N HIS A 231 0.59 10.22 2.25
CA HIS A 231 0.07 9.84 3.57
C HIS A 231 0.12 8.32 3.75
N ALA A 232 0.38 7.88 4.98
CA ALA A 232 -0.04 6.56 5.41
C ALA A 232 -1.55 6.60 5.63
N VAL A 233 -2.30 5.63 5.10
CA VAL A 233 -3.75 5.58 5.19
C VAL A 233 -4.21 4.26 5.78
N LEU A 234 -4.82 4.31 6.96
CA LEU A 234 -5.59 3.21 7.54
C LEU A 234 -7.01 3.28 7.00
N GLY A 235 -7.53 2.20 6.42
CA GLY A 235 -8.87 2.21 5.86
C GLY A 235 -9.44 0.83 5.54
N SER A 236 -10.66 0.84 5.00
CA SER A 236 -11.32 -0.39 4.56
C SER A 236 -12.34 -0.11 3.45
N TYR A 237 -12.65 -1.14 2.66
CA TYR A 237 -13.77 -1.14 1.73
C TYR A 237 -14.45 -2.50 1.69
N THR A 238 -15.68 -2.52 1.18
CA THR A 238 -16.40 -3.77 0.91
C THR A 238 -16.60 -3.92 -0.60
N SER A 239 -16.19 -5.05 -1.15
CA SER A 239 -16.38 -5.37 -2.56
C SER A 239 -17.87 -5.57 -2.89
N PRO A 240 -18.28 -5.44 -4.16
CA PRO A 240 -19.66 -5.70 -4.57
C PRO A 240 -20.17 -7.10 -4.21
N ALA A 241 -19.28 -8.08 -4.05
CA ALA A 241 -19.63 -9.44 -3.65
C ALA A 241 -19.67 -9.63 -2.12
N GLY A 242 -19.46 -8.58 -1.32
CA GLY A 242 -19.51 -8.60 0.14
C GLY A 242 -18.18 -8.85 0.84
N GLY A 243 -17.11 -9.19 0.13
CA GLY A 243 -15.77 -9.32 0.72
C GLY A 243 -15.26 -8.00 1.26
N THR A 244 -14.76 -8.00 2.49
CA THR A 244 -14.21 -6.80 3.12
C THR A 244 -12.69 -6.81 3.03
N VAL A 245 -12.13 -5.69 2.61
CA VAL A 245 -10.68 -5.45 2.61
C VAL A 245 -10.37 -4.38 3.65
N VAL A 246 -9.42 -4.70 4.52
CA VAL A 246 -8.85 -3.79 5.52
C VAL A 246 -7.39 -3.56 5.17
N THR A 247 -6.90 -2.34 5.27
CA THR A 247 -5.48 -2.03 5.11
C THR A 247 -4.98 -1.16 6.25
N SER A 248 -3.82 -1.54 6.81
CA SER A 248 -3.11 -0.67 7.76
C SER A 248 -2.31 0.41 7.04
N GLY A 249 -1.90 0.18 5.78
CA GLY A 249 -1.12 1.14 5.00
C GLY A 249 0.26 1.45 5.61
N CYS A 250 0.87 0.51 6.34
CA CYS A 250 2.23 0.65 6.86
C CYS A 250 2.84 -0.70 7.21
N THR A 251 4.16 -0.84 7.00
CA THR A 251 4.94 -2.05 7.35
C THR A 251 4.95 -2.37 8.84
N ASP A 252 4.72 -1.38 9.70
CA ASP A 252 5.06 -1.45 11.14
C ASP A 252 3.87 -1.71 12.07
N TRP A 253 2.70 -2.11 11.53
CA TRP A 253 1.53 -2.45 12.34
C TRP A 253 1.87 -3.45 13.46
N ALA A 254 2.69 -4.44 13.17
CA ALA A 254 3.11 -5.47 14.14
C ALA A 254 3.89 -4.91 15.33
N HIS A 255 4.48 -3.72 15.24
CA HIS A 255 5.13 -3.06 16.38
C HIS A 255 4.14 -2.77 17.52
N GLY A 256 2.89 -2.43 17.17
CA GLY A 256 1.84 -2.23 18.16
C GLY A 256 1.51 -3.51 18.94
N LEU A 257 1.46 -4.64 18.23
CA LEU A 257 1.25 -5.96 18.86
C LEU A 257 2.44 -6.38 19.72
N ALA A 258 3.67 -6.23 19.21
CA ALA A 258 4.89 -6.51 19.97
C ALA A 258 5.05 -5.59 21.19
N GLY A 259 4.64 -4.32 21.06
CA GLY A 259 4.64 -3.33 22.13
C GLY A 259 3.46 -3.43 23.11
N ARG A 260 2.55 -4.38 22.90
CA ARG A 260 1.34 -4.59 23.72
C ARG A 260 0.45 -3.33 23.77
N ASP A 261 0.34 -2.60 22.67
CA ASP A 261 -0.57 -1.47 22.53
C ASP A 261 -2.01 -1.98 22.54
N ALA A 262 -2.76 -1.65 23.60
CA ALA A 262 -4.09 -2.18 23.83
C ALA A 262 -5.10 -1.81 22.73
N GLN A 263 -4.94 -0.64 22.08
CA GLN A 263 -5.81 -0.21 20.99
C GLN A 263 -5.50 -0.99 19.71
N VAL A 264 -4.22 -1.18 19.39
CA VAL A 264 -3.79 -1.98 18.22
C VAL A 264 -4.17 -3.46 18.39
N GLU A 265 -3.99 -4.03 19.60
CA GLU A 265 -4.43 -5.39 19.91
C GLU A 265 -5.96 -5.52 19.71
N ARG A 266 -6.74 -4.55 20.21
CA ARG A 266 -8.21 -4.58 20.09
C ARG A 266 -8.68 -4.44 18.65
N ILE A 267 -8.10 -3.54 17.86
CA ILE A 267 -8.41 -3.39 16.43
C ILE A 267 -8.10 -4.68 15.68
N THR A 268 -6.92 -5.26 15.93
CA THR A 268 -6.55 -6.53 15.30
C THR A 268 -7.53 -7.65 15.65
N ALA A 269 -7.93 -7.75 16.92
CA ALA A 269 -8.95 -8.71 17.36
C ALA A 269 -10.29 -8.47 16.66
N ASN A 270 -10.77 -7.23 16.60
CA ASN A 270 -12.02 -6.88 15.92
C ASN A 270 -12.01 -7.33 14.45
N VAL A 271 -10.88 -7.13 13.75
CA VAL A 271 -10.73 -7.57 12.34
C VAL A 271 -10.77 -9.10 12.23
N LEU A 272 -10.03 -9.82 13.09
CA LEU A 272 -10.00 -11.28 13.07
C LEU A 272 -11.34 -11.91 13.46
N GLU A 273 -12.02 -11.37 14.48
CA GLU A 273 -13.31 -11.86 14.95
C GLU A 273 -14.44 -11.64 13.93
N ARG A 274 -14.36 -10.54 13.16
CA ARG A 274 -15.42 -10.18 12.20
C ARG A 274 -15.24 -10.82 10.83
N LEU A 275 -14.00 -10.99 10.39
CA LEU A 275 -13.68 -11.39 9.01
C LEU A 275 -13.17 -12.83 8.88
N GLY A 276 -12.75 -13.44 10.02
CA GLY A 276 -12.17 -14.77 10.11
C GLY A 276 -13.14 -15.94 10.28
#